data_eb4a06998a20f433a8f1addf1d841083
#
_entry.id   eb4a06998a20f433a8f1addf1d841083
#
_cell.length_a   1.000
_cell.length_b   1.000
_cell.length_c   1.000
_cell.angle_alpha   90.00
_cell.angle_beta   90.00
_cell.angle_gamma   90.00
#
_symmetry.space_group_name_H-M   'P 1'
#
loop_
_entity.id
_entity.type
_entity.pdbx_description
1 polymer ?
#
loop_
_entity_poly.entity_id
_entity_poly.type
_entity_poly.pdbx_seq_one_letter_code
_entity_poly.pdbx_strand_id
1 'polypeptide(L)'
;FMSYVDLSNVRAFIAINEKVTTGNVGSNGETEFHHVFMAMPTTAQGETINIEAGDYVHMEKSFDMSSTFVEEMSDLEVALWLQNYSTAEVYNSAFALEYTEEHPYAVQNLQFTHENDGEDFVATWDAPQSGSPLNYNVYVNGELATTTNETTYSVAETEGFTFVEVEAVYANDL
;
A
#
# COMPACT_ATOMS: atom_id res chain seq x y z
N PHE A 1 0.84 -2.84 -4.92
CA PHE A 1 1.86 -3.85 -4.60
C PHE A 1 3.01 -3.71 -5.56
N MET A 2 4.20 -3.65 -5.06
CA MET A 2 5.44 -3.63 -5.84
C MET A 2 6.27 -4.85 -5.45
N SER A 3 7.03 -5.43 -6.37
CA SER A 3 7.91 -6.56 -6.09
C SER A 3 9.32 -6.31 -6.61
N TYR A 4 10.31 -6.72 -5.84
CA TYR A 4 11.73 -6.68 -6.22
C TYR A 4 12.22 -8.00 -6.83
N VAL A 5 11.36 -8.98 -6.92
CA VAL A 5 11.62 -10.29 -7.51
C VAL A 5 10.42 -10.74 -8.33
N ASP A 6 10.66 -11.62 -9.30
CA ASP A 6 9.58 -12.24 -10.04
C ASP A 6 8.74 -13.11 -9.11
N LEU A 7 7.45 -12.79 -9.02
CA LEU A 7 6.51 -13.55 -8.22
C LEU A 7 5.46 -14.22 -9.12
N SER A 8 5.36 -15.52 -9.02
CA SER A 8 4.35 -16.32 -9.68
C SER A 8 3.44 -17.03 -8.67
N ASN A 9 2.22 -17.36 -9.10
CA ASN A 9 1.23 -18.04 -8.25
C ASN A 9 0.87 -17.25 -6.97
N VAL A 10 0.92 -15.93 -7.06
CA VAL A 10 0.55 -15.02 -5.97
C VAL A 10 -0.93 -14.68 -6.06
N ARG A 11 -1.55 -14.61 -4.92
CA ARG A 11 -2.92 -14.14 -4.73
C ARG A 11 -2.95 -12.93 -3.82
N ALA A 12 -3.73 -11.94 -4.22
CA ALA A 12 -4.09 -10.83 -3.35
C ALA A 12 -5.43 -11.11 -2.67
N PHE A 13 -5.48 -10.82 -1.41
CA PHE A 13 -6.68 -10.93 -0.59
C PHE A 13 -6.97 -9.58 0.07
N ILE A 14 -8.26 -9.27 0.17
CA ILE A 14 -8.77 -8.12 0.89
C ILE A 14 -9.88 -8.61 1.79
N ALA A 15 -9.78 -8.33 3.09
CA ALA A 15 -10.82 -8.62 4.06
C ALA A 15 -11.27 -7.32 4.74
N ILE A 16 -12.56 -7.18 4.93
CA ILE A 16 -13.16 -6.10 5.72
C ILE A 16 -13.58 -6.69 7.04
N ASN A 17 -13.08 -6.12 8.12
CA ASN A 17 -13.44 -6.50 9.49
C ASN A 17 -14.04 -5.30 10.19
N GLU A 18 -14.78 -5.55 11.25
CA GLU A 18 -15.18 -4.56 12.25
C GLU A 18 -14.27 -4.73 13.46
N LYS A 19 -13.68 -3.63 13.94
CA LYS A 19 -12.67 -3.68 15.01
C LYS A 19 -13.25 -4.23 16.29
N VAL A 20 -14.48 -3.82 16.64
CA VAL A 20 -15.17 -4.27 17.86
C VAL A 20 -16.65 -4.47 17.56
N THR A 21 -17.20 -5.62 17.92
CA THR A 21 -18.66 -5.88 17.91
C THR A 21 -19.13 -6.28 19.29
N THR A 22 -20.34 -5.84 19.67
CA THR A 22 -20.93 -6.06 20.99
C THR A 22 -22.37 -6.57 20.95
N GLY A 23 -22.97 -6.68 19.76
CA GLY A 23 -24.36 -7.11 19.57
C GLY A 23 -24.61 -8.61 19.80
N ASN A 24 -23.57 -9.40 20.04
CA ASN A 24 -23.65 -10.83 20.22
C ASN A 24 -23.12 -11.28 21.58
N VAL A 25 -23.54 -12.46 22.01
CA VAL A 25 -23.02 -13.11 23.22
C VAL A 25 -22.47 -14.49 22.86
N GLY A 26 -21.21 -14.71 23.12
CA GLY A 26 -20.56 -16.02 22.94
C GLY A 26 -21.10 -17.07 23.89
N SER A 27 -20.99 -18.33 23.53
CA SER A 27 -21.41 -19.46 24.38
C SER A 27 -20.63 -19.53 25.70
N ASN A 28 -19.47 -18.89 25.78
CA ASN A 28 -18.63 -18.73 26.97
C ASN A 28 -18.98 -17.48 27.81
N GLY A 29 -20.01 -16.70 27.40
CA GLY A 29 -20.43 -15.45 28.06
C GLY A 29 -19.67 -14.20 27.60
N GLU A 30 -18.81 -14.32 26.59
CA GLU A 30 -18.12 -13.18 25.96
C GLU A 30 -19.12 -12.30 25.25
N THR A 31 -19.00 -10.98 25.43
CA THR A 31 -19.93 -9.96 24.89
C THR A 31 -19.23 -8.93 24.01
N GLU A 32 -17.94 -9.06 23.80
CA GLU A 32 -17.13 -8.18 22.98
C GLU A 32 -16.21 -9.03 22.11
N PHE A 33 -16.24 -8.78 20.79
CA PHE A 33 -15.45 -9.52 19.82
C PHE A 33 -14.63 -8.53 18.99
N HIS A 34 -13.36 -8.85 18.75
CA HIS A 34 -12.43 -7.99 18.03
C HIS A 34 -12.11 -8.55 16.64
N HIS A 35 -11.89 -7.63 15.70
CA HIS A 35 -11.50 -7.95 14.30
C HIS A 35 -12.46 -8.93 13.64
N VAL A 36 -13.76 -8.68 13.82
CA VAL A 36 -14.80 -9.58 13.31
C VAL A 36 -14.91 -9.47 11.81
N PHE A 37 -14.70 -10.59 11.12
CA PHE A 37 -14.79 -10.64 9.67
C PHE A 37 -16.21 -10.35 9.17
N MET A 38 -16.33 -9.36 8.28
CA MET A 38 -17.59 -8.92 7.70
C MET A 38 -17.73 -9.31 6.23
N ALA A 39 -16.67 -9.11 5.45
CA ALA A 39 -16.71 -9.35 4.01
C ALA A 39 -15.33 -9.55 3.40
N MET A 40 -15.32 -10.15 2.21
CA MET A 40 -14.13 -10.30 1.39
C MET A 40 -14.41 -9.74 -0.01
N PRO A 41 -13.97 -8.53 -0.33
CA PRO A 41 -14.12 -7.93 -1.68
C PRO A 41 -13.44 -8.72 -2.79
N THR A 42 -12.42 -9.51 -2.47
CA THR A 42 -11.84 -10.50 -3.37
C THR A 42 -12.63 -11.81 -3.29
N THR A 43 -12.35 -12.76 -4.19
CA THR A 43 -12.89 -14.11 -4.05
C THR A 43 -12.25 -14.83 -2.84
N ALA A 44 -12.91 -15.88 -2.33
CA ALA A 44 -12.34 -16.70 -1.25
C ALA A 44 -10.99 -17.37 -1.62
N GLN A 45 -10.69 -17.47 -2.92
CA GLN A 45 -9.40 -17.95 -3.44
C GLN A 45 -8.40 -16.82 -3.68
N GLY A 46 -8.74 -15.60 -3.36
CA GLY A 46 -7.97 -14.41 -3.70
C GLY A 46 -7.98 -14.10 -5.21
N GLU A 47 -7.35 -13.03 -5.61
CA GLU A 47 -7.18 -12.65 -7.00
C GLU A 47 -5.76 -12.92 -7.46
N THR A 48 -5.61 -13.52 -8.64
CA THR A 48 -4.29 -13.82 -9.19
C THR A 48 -3.55 -12.55 -9.52
N ILE A 49 -2.34 -12.45 -9.02
CA ILE A 49 -1.37 -11.42 -9.35
C ILE A 49 -0.14 -12.08 -9.96
N ASN A 50 0.31 -11.54 -11.09
CA ASN A 50 1.61 -11.82 -11.66
C ASN A 50 2.40 -10.50 -11.62
N ILE A 51 3.54 -10.52 -10.99
CA ILE A 51 4.41 -9.36 -10.80
C ILE A 51 5.81 -9.75 -11.23
N GLU A 52 6.41 -8.99 -12.15
CA GLU A 52 7.84 -9.09 -12.47
C GLU A 52 8.65 -8.19 -11.52
N ALA A 53 9.94 -8.47 -11.39
CA ALA A 53 10.83 -7.67 -10.56
C ALA A 53 10.85 -6.20 -11.05
N GLY A 54 10.59 -5.27 -10.14
CA GLY A 54 10.52 -3.84 -10.44
C GLY A 54 9.14 -3.33 -10.87
N ASP A 55 8.19 -4.23 -11.15
CA ASP A 55 6.82 -3.84 -11.49
C ASP A 55 5.97 -3.59 -10.26
N TYR A 56 4.86 -2.87 -10.47
CA TYR A 56 3.81 -2.73 -9.47
C TYR A 56 2.44 -3.12 -10.04
N VAL A 57 1.56 -3.57 -9.18
CA VAL A 57 0.15 -3.85 -9.50
C VAL A 57 -0.74 -2.93 -8.67
N HIS A 58 -1.60 -2.18 -9.36
CA HIS A 58 -2.68 -1.43 -8.75
C HIS A 58 -3.95 -2.29 -8.74
N MET A 59 -4.65 -2.31 -7.60
CA MET A 59 -5.93 -3.00 -7.44
C MET A 59 -6.92 -2.08 -6.74
N GLU A 60 -8.08 -1.92 -7.33
CA GLU A 60 -9.20 -1.18 -6.76
C GLU A 60 -10.41 -2.10 -6.60
N LYS A 61 -11.07 -2.04 -5.45
CA LYS A 61 -12.27 -2.81 -5.14
C LYS A 61 -13.33 -1.95 -4.48
N SER A 62 -14.55 -2.15 -4.93
CA SER A 62 -15.74 -1.61 -4.26
C SER A 62 -16.56 -2.76 -3.70
N PHE A 63 -17.10 -2.58 -2.51
CA PHE A 63 -17.95 -3.57 -1.86
C PHE A 63 -19.14 -2.89 -1.19
N ASP A 64 -20.34 -3.43 -1.43
CA ASP A 64 -21.56 -2.95 -0.79
C ASP A 64 -21.75 -3.66 0.56
N MET A 65 -21.58 -2.92 1.64
CA MET A 65 -21.71 -3.41 3.01
C MET A 65 -23.18 -3.58 3.48
N SER A 66 -24.16 -3.16 2.67
CA SER A 66 -25.59 -3.18 3.07
C SER A 66 -26.15 -4.59 3.38
N SER A 67 -25.49 -5.63 2.87
CA SER A 67 -25.86 -7.04 3.12
C SER A 67 -25.10 -7.69 4.28
N THR A 68 -24.24 -6.97 4.95
CA THR A 68 -23.45 -7.45 6.10
C THR A 68 -24.16 -7.10 7.41
N PHE A 69 -23.66 -7.65 8.52
CA PHE A 69 -24.16 -7.39 9.86
C PHE A 69 -23.25 -6.43 10.66
N VAL A 70 -22.64 -5.48 9.96
CA VAL A 70 -21.84 -4.43 10.57
C VAL A 70 -22.66 -3.65 11.61
N GLU A 71 -22.13 -3.50 12.80
CA GLU A 71 -22.74 -2.73 13.88
C GLU A 71 -22.39 -1.25 13.76
N GLU A 72 -21.13 -0.93 13.43
CA GLU A 72 -20.66 0.44 13.34
C GLU A 72 -19.78 0.65 12.09
N MET A 73 -20.29 1.39 11.11
CA MET A 73 -19.59 1.64 9.85
C MET A 73 -18.27 2.41 9.99
N SER A 74 -18.17 3.26 11.02
CA SER A 74 -16.94 4.02 11.31
C SER A 74 -15.88 3.19 12.03
N ASP A 75 -16.20 1.96 12.42
CA ASP A 75 -15.28 1.03 13.09
C ASP A 75 -14.70 -0.05 12.16
N LEU A 76 -14.90 0.12 10.86
CA LEU A 76 -14.33 -0.82 9.87
C LEU A 76 -12.83 -0.67 9.75
N GLU A 77 -12.19 -1.80 9.47
CA GLU A 77 -10.79 -1.89 9.06
C GLU A 77 -10.67 -2.81 7.85
N VAL A 78 -9.71 -2.53 6.98
CA VAL A 78 -9.47 -3.32 5.79
C VAL A 78 -8.07 -3.92 5.85
N ALA A 79 -7.98 -5.23 5.93
CA ALA A 79 -6.75 -5.98 5.87
C ALA A 79 -6.50 -6.44 4.43
N LEU A 80 -5.25 -6.30 3.96
CA LEU A 80 -4.82 -6.83 2.68
C LEU A 80 -3.56 -7.67 2.87
N TRP A 81 -3.44 -8.74 2.06
CA TRP A 81 -2.21 -9.53 2.04
C TRP A 81 -1.97 -10.17 0.68
N LEU A 82 -0.69 -10.44 0.42
CA LEU A 82 -0.22 -11.22 -0.70
C LEU A 82 0.25 -12.58 -0.23
N GLN A 83 -0.23 -13.62 -0.86
CA GLN A 83 0.04 -14.99 -0.45
C GLN A 83 0.35 -15.89 -1.65
N ASN A 84 1.33 -16.77 -1.49
CA ASN A 84 1.52 -17.87 -2.43
C ASN A 84 0.37 -18.85 -2.29
N TYR A 85 -0.34 -19.08 -3.40
CA TYR A 85 -1.55 -19.91 -3.38
C TYR A 85 -1.27 -21.38 -3.05
N SER A 86 -0.10 -21.91 -3.41
CA SER A 86 0.24 -23.31 -3.20
C SER A 86 0.84 -23.60 -1.82
N THR A 87 1.68 -22.69 -1.32
CA THR A 87 2.41 -22.90 -0.06
C THR A 87 1.72 -22.24 1.14
N ALA A 88 0.75 -21.34 0.87
CA ALA A 88 0.12 -20.48 1.87
C ALA A 88 1.10 -19.51 2.57
N GLU A 89 2.29 -19.31 2.03
CA GLU A 89 3.25 -18.33 2.52
C GLU A 89 2.74 -16.92 2.25
N VAL A 90 2.67 -16.08 3.29
CA VAL A 90 2.31 -14.67 3.18
C VAL A 90 3.57 -13.85 2.92
N TYR A 91 3.61 -13.18 1.77
CA TYR A 91 4.76 -12.36 1.37
C TYR A 91 4.70 -10.97 2.01
N ASN A 92 3.52 -10.39 2.09
CA ASN A 92 3.31 -9.08 2.70
C ASN A 92 1.87 -8.91 3.15
N SER A 93 1.65 -8.09 4.17
CA SER A 93 0.32 -7.72 4.66
C SER A 93 0.33 -6.29 5.19
N ALA A 94 -0.82 -5.63 5.09
CA ALA A 94 -1.03 -4.29 5.64
C ALA A 94 -2.50 -4.09 5.99
N PHE A 95 -2.78 -3.16 6.89
CA PHE A 95 -4.10 -2.55 7.00
C PHE A 95 -4.17 -1.34 6.08
N ALA A 96 -5.31 -1.19 5.39
CA ALA A 96 -5.57 0.02 4.63
C ALA A 96 -5.79 1.19 5.59
N LEU A 97 -5.27 2.34 5.22
CA LEU A 97 -5.61 3.58 5.91
C LEU A 97 -6.98 4.04 5.42
N GLU A 98 -7.77 4.58 6.35
CA GLU A 98 -9.03 5.21 6.00
C GLU A 98 -8.76 6.45 5.14
N TYR A 99 -9.51 6.61 4.05
CA TYR A 99 -9.41 7.81 3.25
C TYR A 99 -10.01 9.00 4.04
N THR A 100 -9.18 9.98 4.31
CA THR A 100 -9.60 11.30 4.77
C THR A 100 -9.04 12.36 3.84
N GLU A 101 -9.67 13.51 3.74
CA GLU A 101 -9.14 14.64 2.96
C GLU A 101 -7.80 15.16 3.54
N GLU A 102 -7.48 14.75 4.76
CA GLU A 102 -6.25 15.11 5.48
C GLU A 102 -5.14 14.06 5.34
N HIS A 103 -5.38 12.96 4.63
CA HIS A 103 -4.36 11.92 4.43
C HIS A 103 -3.21 12.45 3.56
N PRO A 104 -1.96 12.19 3.99
CA PRO A 104 -0.81 12.49 3.15
C PRO A 104 -0.85 11.56 1.93
N TYR A 105 -1.03 12.13 0.76
CA TYR A 105 -1.00 11.39 -0.49
C TYR A 105 0.44 11.18 -0.93
N ALA A 106 0.73 9.96 -1.41
CA ALA A 106 2.01 9.67 -2.04
C ALA A 106 2.18 10.40 -3.36
N VAL A 107 3.41 10.63 -3.76
CA VAL A 107 3.76 11.08 -5.10
C VAL A 107 3.23 10.10 -6.15
N GLN A 108 3.01 10.59 -7.37
CA GLN A 108 2.48 9.78 -8.46
C GLN A 108 3.50 9.65 -9.59
N ASN A 109 3.32 8.66 -10.44
CA ASN A 109 4.09 8.48 -11.67
C ASN A 109 5.61 8.57 -11.47
N LEU A 110 6.14 7.97 -10.38
CA LEU A 110 7.59 7.89 -10.20
C LEU A 110 8.20 7.10 -11.38
N GLN A 111 9.06 7.76 -12.13
CA GLN A 111 9.72 7.23 -13.33
C GLN A 111 11.21 7.46 -13.26
N PHE A 112 11.95 6.67 -14.03
CA PHE A 112 13.39 6.76 -14.14
C PHE A 112 13.81 6.88 -15.61
N THR A 113 14.71 7.81 -15.89
CA THR A 113 15.32 7.98 -17.19
C THR A 113 16.85 8.00 -17.03
N HIS A 114 17.57 7.35 -17.95
CA HIS A 114 19.02 7.45 -17.99
C HIS A 114 19.45 8.75 -18.65
N GLU A 115 20.41 9.43 -18.06
CA GLU A 115 21.09 10.61 -18.61
C GLU A 115 22.60 10.35 -18.72
N ASN A 116 23.29 11.24 -19.42
CA ASN A 116 24.77 11.22 -19.56
C ASN A 116 25.35 9.86 -20.01
N ASP A 117 24.82 9.32 -21.13
CA ASP A 117 25.26 8.02 -21.69
C ASP A 117 25.13 6.82 -20.70
N GLY A 118 24.28 6.95 -19.67
CA GLY A 118 23.97 5.90 -18.72
C GLY A 118 24.78 5.95 -17.42
N GLU A 119 25.54 7.01 -17.18
CA GLU A 119 26.29 7.17 -15.92
C GLU A 119 25.40 7.63 -14.74
N ASP A 120 24.28 8.32 -15.02
CA ASP A 120 23.32 8.78 -14.02
C ASP A 120 21.91 8.43 -14.44
N PHE A 121 21.04 8.20 -13.49
CA PHE A 121 19.62 8.16 -13.78
C PHE A 121 18.87 9.22 -12.96
N VAL A 122 17.84 9.75 -13.62
CA VAL A 122 16.99 10.79 -13.04
C VAL A 122 15.68 10.18 -12.64
N ALA A 123 15.35 10.28 -11.37
CA ALA A 123 14.03 10.03 -10.85
C ALA A 123 13.17 11.27 -11.06
N THR A 124 11.97 11.09 -11.64
CA THR A 124 10.96 12.13 -11.80
C THR A 124 9.63 11.64 -11.27
N TRP A 125 8.83 12.51 -10.70
CA TRP A 125 7.52 12.17 -10.17
C TRP A 125 6.55 13.32 -10.35
N ASP A 126 5.26 13.01 -10.29
CA ASP A 126 4.22 14.00 -10.19
C ASP A 126 3.87 14.27 -8.71
N ALA A 127 3.43 15.48 -8.44
CA ALA A 127 2.88 15.82 -7.14
C ALA A 127 1.68 14.91 -6.79
N PRO A 128 1.41 14.71 -5.50
CA PRO A 128 0.23 13.97 -5.07
C PRO A 128 -1.06 14.51 -5.70
N GLN A 129 -2.01 13.62 -5.96
CA GLN A 129 -3.31 13.97 -6.56
C GLN A 129 -4.09 15.00 -5.73
N SER A 130 -3.85 15.02 -4.44
CA SER A 130 -4.52 15.89 -3.49
C SER A 130 -3.55 16.28 -2.36
N GLY A 131 -3.86 17.34 -1.65
CA GLY A 131 -2.99 17.91 -0.64
C GLY A 131 -1.90 18.82 -1.24
N SER A 132 -1.15 19.47 -0.36
CA SER A 132 -0.05 20.37 -0.73
C SER A 132 1.16 20.01 0.13
N PRO A 133 2.06 19.15 -0.37
CA PRO A 133 3.25 18.80 0.39
C PRO A 133 4.15 20.03 0.56
N LEU A 134 4.84 20.10 1.68
CA LEU A 134 5.85 21.12 1.96
C LEU A 134 7.10 20.89 1.13
N ASN A 135 7.50 19.64 1.00
CA ASN A 135 8.67 19.17 0.26
C ASN A 135 8.57 17.66 0.04
N TYR A 136 9.60 17.10 -0.58
CA TYR A 136 9.76 15.67 -0.81
C TYR A 136 11.06 15.19 -0.18
N ASN A 137 11.00 14.09 0.58
CA ASN A 137 12.17 13.33 0.99
C ASN A 137 12.44 12.25 -0.06
N VAL A 138 13.66 12.21 -0.56
CA VAL A 138 14.12 11.18 -1.49
C VAL A 138 15.08 10.25 -0.75
N TYR A 139 14.75 8.98 -0.73
CA TYR A 139 15.60 7.94 -0.14
C TYR A 139 16.23 7.12 -1.25
N VAL A 140 17.50 6.78 -1.07
CA VAL A 140 18.23 5.88 -1.97
C VAL A 140 18.76 4.72 -1.12
N ASN A 141 18.36 3.52 -1.47
CA ASN A 141 18.70 2.29 -0.72
C ASN A 141 18.33 2.38 0.79
N GLY A 142 17.23 3.06 1.10
CA GLY A 142 16.70 3.24 2.45
C GLY A 142 17.36 4.37 3.25
N GLU A 143 18.34 5.09 2.69
CA GLU A 143 18.96 6.25 3.33
C GLU A 143 18.44 7.55 2.72
N LEU A 144 18.16 8.56 3.55
CA LEU A 144 17.72 9.88 3.08
C LEU A 144 18.84 10.55 2.27
N ALA A 145 18.63 10.65 0.95
CA ALA A 145 19.58 11.27 0.04
C ALA A 145 19.41 12.78 -0.02
N THR A 146 18.17 13.28 -0.03
CA THR A 146 17.86 14.71 -0.07
C THR A 146 16.44 15.00 0.39
N THR A 147 16.20 16.26 0.77
CA THR A 147 14.88 16.86 0.89
C THR A 147 14.79 18.02 -0.13
N THR A 148 13.79 18.00 -1.00
CA THR A 148 13.67 18.95 -2.13
C THR A 148 12.23 19.41 -2.32
N ASN A 149 12.06 20.58 -2.96
CA ASN A 149 10.76 21.04 -3.46
C ASN A 149 10.55 20.71 -4.95
N GLU A 150 11.59 20.20 -5.60
CA GLU A 150 11.53 19.81 -7.00
C GLU A 150 10.91 18.42 -7.13
N THR A 151 10.36 18.12 -8.29
CA THR A 151 9.80 16.81 -8.62
C THR A 151 10.76 15.95 -9.46
N THR A 152 12.05 16.16 -9.24
CA THR A 152 13.13 15.45 -9.91
C THR A 152 14.35 15.34 -9.02
N TYR A 153 15.10 14.25 -9.16
CA TYR A 153 16.35 14.01 -8.45
C TYR A 153 17.29 13.12 -9.27
N SER A 154 18.54 13.58 -9.46
CA SER A 154 19.58 12.77 -10.10
C SER A 154 20.21 11.81 -9.09
N VAL A 155 20.19 10.53 -9.39
CA VAL A 155 20.75 9.46 -8.59
C VAL A 155 22.03 8.97 -9.28
N ALA A 156 23.16 9.03 -8.58
CA ALA A 156 24.39 8.44 -9.08
C ALA A 156 24.23 6.92 -9.21
N GLU A 157 24.69 6.37 -10.33
CA GLU A 157 24.66 4.92 -10.55
C GLU A 157 25.50 4.21 -9.49
N THR A 158 24.93 3.16 -8.91
CA THR A 158 25.63 2.28 -7.96
C THR A 158 25.76 0.89 -8.54
N GLU A 159 26.80 0.14 -8.12
CA GLU A 159 26.88 -1.27 -8.52
C GLU A 159 25.71 -2.05 -7.89
N GLY A 160 24.90 -2.68 -8.73
CA GLY A 160 23.77 -3.51 -8.32
C GLY A 160 22.41 -2.81 -8.43
N PHE A 161 21.45 -3.24 -7.63
CA PHE A 161 20.12 -2.64 -7.61
C PHE A 161 20.11 -1.36 -6.78
N THR A 162 19.56 -0.30 -7.35
CA THR A 162 19.32 0.96 -6.65
C THR A 162 17.82 1.12 -6.41
N PHE A 163 17.43 1.27 -5.15
CA PHE A 163 16.06 1.56 -4.75
C PHE A 163 15.90 3.04 -4.50
N VAL A 164 14.89 3.65 -5.10
CA VAL A 164 14.55 5.04 -4.85
C VAL A 164 13.12 5.11 -4.35
N GLU A 165 12.93 5.74 -3.22
CA GLU A 165 11.64 6.03 -2.62
C GLU A 165 11.48 7.55 -2.52
N VAL A 166 10.27 8.05 -2.78
CA VAL A 166 9.95 9.46 -2.65
C VAL A 166 8.75 9.61 -1.74
N GLU A 167 8.96 10.31 -0.65
CA GLU A 167 7.95 10.62 0.36
C GLU A 167 7.51 12.09 0.21
N ALA A 168 6.22 12.33 0.12
CA ALA A 168 5.67 13.68 0.20
C ALA A 168 5.51 14.07 1.68
N VAL A 169 6.12 15.18 2.10
CA VAL A 169 6.10 15.66 3.50
C VAL A 169 5.05 16.76 3.64
N TYR A 170 4.17 16.62 4.62
CA TYR A 170 3.08 17.56 4.90
C TYR A 170 3.30 18.32 6.21
N ALA A 171 2.59 19.45 6.38
CA ALA A 171 2.75 20.35 7.54
C ALA A 171 2.37 19.74 8.88
N ASN A 172 1.56 18.68 8.86
CA ASN A 172 1.16 17.96 10.07
C ASN A 172 1.79 16.58 9.99
N ASP A 173 2.69 16.30 10.93
CA ASP A 173 3.23 14.95 11.14
C ASP A 173 2.07 14.03 11.52
N LEU A 174 1.48 13.38 10.51
CA LEU A 174 0.51 12.30 10.66
C LEU A 174 1.17 10.96 10.36
#